data_d80607f96f375b56fa685cf018a48555
#
_entry.id   d80607f96f375b56fa685cf018a48555
#
_cell.length_a   1.000
_cell.length_b   1.000
_cell.length_c   1.000
_cell.angle_alpha   90.00
_cell.angle_beta   90.00
_cell.angle_gamma   90.00
#
_symmetry.space_group_name_H-M   'P 1'
#
loop_
_entity.id
_entity.type
_entity.pdbx_description
1 polymer ?
#
loop_
_entity_poly.entity_id
_entity_poly.type
_entity_poly.pdbx_seq_one_letter_code
_entity_poly.pdbx_strand_id
1 'polypeptide(L)'
;MNSHRWYTPWLLVAPAVVWTVVFALYPFINTIILSFTNTRPLVGGEFIGFANYAELWHDDMFWNAMVTTFIYVIICIPLLTILPLLLALLVEKKIPGISFFRTVAYFPVIASVVVVALIWSWMFDSRGLINQSLQWMGATSSPIPFLVDRWKLLGCAILLTVWKGLGYYMIVYLAALGNVDHDLHEAAALDGAGTFQRFRNVTIPGIRPAMVLIIALIAVSGMRIFSELYVLTNGTGGPGLSLIHI
;
A
#
# COMPACT_ATOMS: atom_id res chain seq x y z
N MET A 1 38.33 -19.00 -19.34
CA MET A 1 37.05 -19.32 -18.74
C MET A 1 37.31 -19.71 -17.28
N ASN A 2 37.05 -18.79 -16.34
CA ASN A 2 37.25 -19.08 -14.92
C ASN A 2 36.17 -20.03 -14.45
N SER A 3 36.51 -21.29 -14.19
CA SER A 3 35.63 -22.25 -13.56
C SER A 3 35.37 -21.77 -12.14
N HIS A 4 34.30 -21.07 -11.91
CA HIS A 4 33.85 -20.79 -10.54
C HIS A 4 33.56 -22.11 -9.86
N ARG A 5 34.21 -22.36 -8.74
CA ARG A 5 33.95 -23.56 -7.93
C ARG A 5 32.44 -23.58 -7.61
N TRP A 6 31.84 -24.78 -7.68
CA TRP A 6 30.38 -24.97 -7.52
C TRP A 6 29.79 -24.35 -6.23
N TYR A 7 30.59 -24.17 -5.19
CA TYR A 7 30.20 -23.58 -3.91
C TYR A 7 30.29 -22.05 -3.87
N THR A 8 30.96 -21.39 -4.82
CA THR A 8 31.14 -19.93 -4.83
C THR A 8 29.81 -19.17 -4.84
N PRO A 9 28.78 -19.53 -5.63
CA PRO A 9 27.48 -18.88 -5.57
C PRO A 9 26.81 -19.03 -4.21
N TRP A 10 26.92 -20.21 -3.60
CA TRP A 10 26.33 -20.50 -2.29
C TRP A 10 26.99 -19.68 -1.17
N LEU A 11 28.31 -19.54 -1.18
CA LEU A 11 29.02 -18.69 -0.22
C LEU A 11 28.64 -17.20 -0.35
N LEU A 12 28.42 -16.71 -1.57
CA LEU A 12 28.00 -15.32 -1.78
C LEU A 12 26.57 -15.07 -1.31
N VAL A 13 25.68 -16.03 -1.42
CA VAL A 13 24.28 -15.92 -1.00
C VAL A 13 24.09 -16.28 0.47
N ALA A 14 25.00 -17.07 1.06
CA ALA A 14 24.89 -17.58 2.42
C ALA A 14 24.57 -16.49 3.48
N PRO A 15 25.20 -15.32 3.52
CA PRO A 15 24.89 -14.30 4.51
C PRO A 15 23.43 -13.84 4.43
N ALA A 16 22.90 -13.65 3.21
CA ALA A 16 21.51 -13.24 3.00
C ALA A 16 20.53 -14.37 3.37
N VAL A 17 20.86 -15.63 3.03
CA VAL A 17 20.04 -16.79 3.42
C VAL A 17 20.01 -16.94 4.94
N VAL A 18 21.17 -16.90 5.61
CA VAL A 18 21.24 -16.99 7.08
C VAL A 18 20.41 -15.89 7.73
N TRP A 19 20.54 -14.66 7.25
CA TRP A 19 19.73 -13.54 7.75
C TRP A 19 18.23 -13.82 7.59
N THR A 20 17.81 -14.26 6.40
CA THR A 20 16.38 -14.56 6.13
C THR A 20 15.88 -15.72 7.00
N VAL A 21 16.67 -16.77 7.18
CA VAL A 21 16.29 -17.92 8.02
C VAL A 21 16.13 -17.49 9.48
N VAL A 22 17.09 -16.74 10.02
CA VAL A 22 17.11 -16.38 11.45
C VAL A 22 16.07 -15.30 11.77
N PHE A 23 15.90 -14.29 10.91
CA PHE A 23 15.07 -13.11 11.23
C PHE A 23 13.71 -13.09 10.54
N ALA A 24 13.44 -13.98 9.57
CA ALA A 24 12.14 -14.08 8.93
C ALA A 24 11.52 -15.47 9.10
N LEU A 25 12.20 -16.54 8.69
CA LEU A 25 11.61 -17.89 8.70
C LEU A 25 11.45 -18.43 10.12
N TYR A 26 12.45 -18.28 10.98
CA TYR A 26 12.36 -18.76 12.36
C TYR A 26 11.23 -18.07 13.15
N PRO A 27 11.12 -16.72 13.19
CA PRO A 27 9.99 -16.07 13.86
C PRO A 27 8.64 -16.42 13.23
N PHE A 28 8.57 -16.58 11.91
CA PHE A 28 7.35 -17.00 11.22
C PHE A 28 6.87 -18.39 11.68
N ILE A 29 7.77 -19.38 11.68
CA ILE A 29 7.45 -20.73 12.15
C ILE A 29 7.07 -20.71 13.64
N ASN A 30 7.82 -19.96 14.45
CA ASN A 30 7.55 -19.82 15.87
C ASN A 30 6.17 -19.20 16.14
N THR A 31 5.78 -18.19 15.39
CA THR A 31 4.44 -17.57 15.47
C THR A 31 3.34 -18.58 15.17
N ILE A 32 3.54 -19.44 14.15
CA ILE A 32 2.59 -20.53 13.85
C ILE A 32 2.49 -21.49 15.02
N ILE A 33 3.60 -21.90 15.62
CA ILE A 33 3.60 -22.80 16.79
C ILE A 33 2.89 -22.16 17.99
N LEU A 34 3.22 -20.89 18.27
CA LEU A 34 2.63 -20.13 19.36
C LEU A 34 1.12 -19.93 19.18
N SER A 35 0.60 -19.88 17.97
CA SER A 35 -0.84 -19.74 17.71
C SER A 35 -1.66 -20.93 18.22
N PHE A 36 -1.03 -22.08 18.45
CA PHE A 36 -1.66 -23.28 19.06
C PHE A 36 -1.47 -23.38 20.58
N THR A 37 -0.93 -22.34 21.20
CA THR A 37 -0.65 -22.29 22.64
C THR A 37 -1.35 -21.12 23.30
N ASN A 38 -1.52 -21.16 24.62
CA ASN A 38 -1.97 -20.03 25.44
C ASN A 38 -0.78 -19.24 26.02
N THR A 39 0.35 -19.23 25.32
CA THR A 39 1.57 -18.61 25.80
C THR A 39 1.41 -17.10 26.01
N ARG A 40 1.74 -16.64 27.22
CA ARG A 40 1.82 -15.23 27.57
C ARG A 40 3.29 -14.83 27.70
N PRO A 41 3.67 -13.60 27.33
CA PRO A 41 5.02 -13.11 27.58
C PRO A 41 5.39 -13.28 29.03
N LEU A 42 6.57 -13.86 29.31
CA LEU A 42 7.15 -14.10 30.65
C LEU A 42 6.54 -15.22 31.52
N VAL A 43 5.40 -15.82 31.16
CA VAL A 43 4.74 -16.85 32.00
C VAL A 43 4.85 -18.25 31.40
N GLY A 44 5.20 -18.33 30.11
CA GLY A 44 5.11 -19.59 29.36
C GLY A 44 3.64 -19.91 29.00
N GLY A 45 3.41 -21.10 28.44
CA GLY A 45 2.08 -21.53 28.05
C GLY A 45 2.02 -23.01 27.73
N GLU A 46 0.80 -23.53 27.69
CA GLU A 46 0.51 -24.91 27.34
C GLU A 46 -0.03 -25.00 25.90
N PHE A 47 0.11 -26.16 25.30
CA PHE A 47 -0.49 -26.43 24.00
C PHE A 47 -2.00 -26.62 24.15
N ILE A 48 -2.78 -25.75 23.50
CA ILE A 48 -4.25 -25.73 23.56
C ILE A 48 -4.92 -26.08 22.22
N GLY A 49 -4.12 -26.50 21.23
CA GLY A 49 -4.62 -26.86 19.90
C GLY A 49 -5.33 -25.69 19.20
N PHE A 50 -6.55 -25.92 18.72
CA PHE A 50 -7.31 -24.92 17.93
C PHE A 50 -8.19 -23.98 18.76
N ALA A 51 -8.04 -23.93 20.08
CA ALA A 51 -8.91 -23.10 20.93
C ALA A 51 -8.86 -21.62 20.58
N ASN A 52 -7.67 -21.05 20.32
CA ASN A 52 -7.51 -19.67 19.88
C ASN A 52 -8.28 -19.39 18.57
N TYR A 53 -8.27 -20.33 17.62
CA TYR A 53 -8.98 -20.19 16.35
C TYR A 53 -10.49 -20.27 16.50
N ALA A 54 -10.97 -21.11 17.45
CA ALA A 54 -12.39 -21.17 17.81
C ALA A 54 -12.88 -19.88 18.45
N GLU A 55 -12.08 -19.26 19.31
CA GLU A 55 -12.38 -17.95 19.90
C GLU A 55 -12.43 -16.85 18.83
N LEU A 56 -11.41 -16.77 17.95
CA LEU A 56 -11.39 -15.82 16.83
C LEU A 56 -12.60 -15.95 15.90
N TRP A 57 -13.10 -17.18 15.70
CA TRP A 57 -14.26 -17.40 14.82
C TRP A 57 -15.54 -16.76 15.37
N HIS A 58 -15.65 -16.61 16.67
CA HIS A 58 -16.80 -16.02 17.37
C HIS A 58 -16.55 -14.55 17.76
N ASP A 59 -15.38 -13.98 17.43
CA ASP A 59 -15.05 -12.59 17.74
C ASP A 59 -15.56 -11.65 16.64
N ASP A 60 -16.63 -10.93 16.93
CA ASP A 60 -17.21 -9.92 16.03
C ASP A 60 -16.21 -8.82 15.68
N MET A 61 -15.26 -8.50 16.57
CA MET A 61 -14.27 -7.47 16.35
C MET A 61 -13.25 -7.91 15.31
N PHE A 62 -12.84 -9.19 15.36
CA PHE A 62 -11.97 -9.79 14.34
C PHE A 62 -12.63 -9.74 12.95
N TRP A 63 -13.89 -10.15 12.82
CA TRP A 63 -14.59 -10.13 11.53
C TRP A 63 -14.79 -8.70 11.01
N ASN A 64 -15.10 -7.75 11.89
CA ASN A 64 -15.21 -6.35 11.53
C ASN A 64 -13.86 -5.77 11.01
N ALA A 65 -12.76 -6.13 11.66
CA ALA A 65 -11.41 -5.74 11.21
C ALA A 65 -11.08 -6.35 9.85
N MET A 66 -11.35 -7.64 9.66
CA MET A 66 -11.16 -8.34 8.39
C MET A 66 -11.92 -7.68 7.25
N VAL A 67 -13.23 -7.45 7.42
CA VAL A 67 -14.08 -6.80 6.42
C VAL A 67 -13.55 -5.41 6.08
N THR A 68 -13.17 -4.62 7.09
CA THR A 68 -12.63 -3.27 6.89
C THR A 68 -11.32 -3.30 6.10
N THR A 69 -10.41 -4.23 6.43
CA THR A 69 -9.15 -4.41 5.73
C THR A 69 -9.37 -4.82 4.27
N PHE A 70 -10.29 -5.75 4.01
CA PHE A 70 -10.62 -6.16 2.64
C PHE A 70 -11.22 -5.01 1.83
N ILE A 71 -12.16 -4.25 2.40
CA ILE A 71 -12.74 -3.07 1.74
C ILE A 71 -11.65 -2.05 1.42
N TYR A 72 -10.76 -1.78 2.38
CA TYR A 72 -9.62 -0.90 2.17
C TYR A 72 -8.75 -1.34 1.00
N VAL A 73 -8.32 -2.60 0.97
CA VAL A 73 -7.48 -3.16 -0.09
C VAL A 73 -8.18 -3.12 -1.45
N ILE A 74 -9.46 -3.53 -1.50
CA ILE A 74 -10.26 -3.53 -2.74
C ILE A 74 -10.39 -2.12 -3.32
N ILE A 75 -10.50 -1.08 -2.48
CA ILE A 75 -10.57 0.31 -2.95
C ILE A 75 -9.19 0.85 -3.32
N CYS A 76 -8.15 0.53 -2.54
CA CYS A 76 -6.79 1.01 -2.81
C CYS A 76 -6.20 0.41 -4.11
N ILE A 77 -6.50 -0.86 -4.44
CA ILE A 77 -5.98 -1.51 -5.64
C ILE A 77 -6.31 -0.71 -6.91
N PRO A 78 -7.56 -0.43 -7.27
CA PRO A 78 -7.86 0.32 -8.48
C PRO A 78 -7.33 1.75 -8.43
N LEU A 79 -7.41 2.44 -7.28
CA LEU A 79 -6.94 3.81 -7.16
C LEU A 79 -5.42 3.91 -7.37
N LEU A 80 -4.64 3.06 -6.70
CA LEU A 80 -3.18 3.05 -6.80
C LEU A 80 -2.65 2.32 -8.06
N THR A 81 -3.50 1.63 -8.80
CA THR A 81 -3.15 1.08 -10.11
C THR A 81 -3.43 2.08 -11.22
N ILE A 82 -4.57 2.76 -11.18
CA ILE A 82 -5.03 3.63 -12.27
C ILE A 82 -4.44 5.04 -12.14
N LEU A 83 -4.54 5.68 -10.97
CA LEU A 83 -4.10 7.08 -10.81
C LEU A 83 -2.59 7.28 -11.06
N PRO A 84 -1.69 6.42 -10.53
CA PRO A 84 -0.26 6.52 -10.84
C PRO A 84 0.06 6.23 -12.30
N LEU A 85 -0.68 5.34 -12.97
CA LEU A 85 -0.52 5.09 -14.40
C LEU A 85 -0.89 6.33 -15.22
N LEU A 86 -2.03 6.94 -14.92
CA LEU A 86 -2.42 8.20 -15.58
C LEU A 86 -1.40 9.30 -15.34
N LEU A 87 -0.90 9.41 -14.11
CA LEU A 87 0.14 10.37 -13.78
C LEU A 87 1.44 10.07 -14.53
N ALA A 88 1.86 8.80 -14.63
CA ALA A 88 3.04 8.39 -15.38
C ALA A 88 2.91 8.76 -16.87
N LEU A 89 1.79 8.49 -17.50
CA LEU A 89 1.52 8.86 -18.90
C LEU A 89 1.57 10.37 -19.12
N LEU A 90 1.10 11.17 -18.15
CA LEU A 90 1.18 12.63 -18.24
C LEU A 90 2.62 13.14 -18.17
N VAL A 91 3.46 12.52 -17.35
CA VAL A 91 4.83 12.97 -17.11
C VAL A 91 5.88 12.15 -17.87
N GLU A 92 5.49 11.20 -18.71
CA GLU A 92 6.39 10.39 -19.54
C GLU A 92 7.16 11.26 -20.56
N LYS A 93 6.47 12.24 -21.14
CA LYS A 93 7.05 13.12 -22.18
C LYS A 93 8.21 13.93 -21.64
N LYS A 94 9.29 14.01 -22.42
CA LYS A 94 10.49 14.81 -22.12
C LYS A 94 10.25 16.28 -22.49
N ILE A 95 9.52 17.01 -21.62
CA ILE A 95 9.32 18.46 -21.77
C ILE A 95 10.12 19.21 -20.69
N PRO A 96 10.59 20.44 -20.96
CA PRO A 96 11.26 21.25 -19.96
C PRO A 96 10.39 21.40 -18.69
N GLY A 97 11.00 21.22 -17.52
CA GLY A 97 10.29 21.31 -16.23
C GLY A 97 9.61 20.03 -15.75
N ILE A 98 9.48 18.98 -16.58
CA ILE A 98 8.79 17.74 -16.16
C ILE A 98 9.45 17.06 -14.96
N SER A 99 10.77 17.19 -14.80
CA SER A 99 11.50 16.67 -13.65
C SER A 99 11.02 17.27 -12.32
N PHE A 100 10.66 18.55 -12.33
CA PHE A 100 10.10 19.21 -11.15
C PHE A 100 8.77 18.56 -10.75
N PHE A 101 7.86 18.34 -11.69
CA PHE A 101 6.57 17.65 -11.40
C PHE A 101 6.78 16.22 -10.91
N ARG A 102 7.71 15.46 -11.47
CA ARG A 102 8.08 14.12 -10.99
C ARG A 102 8.58 14.18 -9.54
N THR A 103 9.44 15.14 -9.22
CA THR A 103 9.99 15.33 -7.88
C THR A 103 8.88 15.70 -6.88
N VAL A 104 8.00 16.64 -7.23
CA VAL A 104 6.87 17.04 -6.37
C VAL A 104 5.92 15.86 -6.13
N ALA A 105 5.58 15.08 -7.16
CA ALA A 105 4.74 13.89 -7.03
C ALA A 105 5.40 12.79 -6.18
N TYR A 106 6.72 12.69 -6.19
CA TYR A 106 7.47 11.71 -5.40
C TYR A 106 7.76 12.17 -3.97
N PHE A 107 7.74 13.47 -3.69
CA PHE A 107 8.07 14.03 -2.37
C PHE A 107 7.34 13.36 -1.19
N PRO A 108 6.00 13.07 -1.27
CA PRO A 108 5.29 12.41 -0.19
C PRO A 108 5.82 11.02 0.18
N VAL A 109 6.46 10.33 -0.78
CA VAL A 109 7.00 8.98 -0.59
C VAL A 109 8.13 8.95 0.42
N ILE A 110 8.97 10.00 0.42
CA ILE A 110 10.16 10.10 1.28
C ILE A 110 9.78 10.42 2.74
N ALA A 111 8.63 11.08 2.93
CA ALA A 111 8.20 11.47 4.27
C ALA A 111 7.82 10.26 5.13
N SER A 112 8.19 10.32 6.42
CA SER A 112 7.78 9.30 7.39
C SER A 112 6.26 9.16 7.43
N VAL A 113 5.76 7.94 7.39
CA VAL A 113 4.33 7.65 7.45
C VAL A 113 3.68 8.19 8.72
N VAL A 114 4.38 8.13 9.85
CA VAL A 114 3.90 8.63 11.14
C VAL A 114 3.74 10.14 11.12
N VAL A 115 4.73 10.87 10.59
CA VAL A 115 4.67 12.34 10.48
C VAL A 115 3.55 12.78 9.55
N VAL A 116 3.43 12.10 8.40
CA VAL A 116 2.34 12.38 7.45
C VAL A 116 0.99 12.12 8.09
N ALA A 117 0.81 10.97 8.74
CA ALA A 117 -0.46 10.63 9.40
C ALA A 117 -0.82 11.63 10.51
N LEU A 118 0.17 12.14 11.27
CA LEU A 118 -0.04 13.18 12.27
C LEU A 118 -0.50 14.51 11.64
N ILE A 119 0.13 14.96 10.55
CA ILE A 119 -0.30 16.15 9.83
C ILE A 119 -1.74 15.99 9.30
N TRP A 120 -2.04 14.82 8.73
CA TRP A 120 -3.37 14.53 8.20
C TRP A 120 -4.42 14.43 9.32
N SER A 121 -4.06 13.89 10.52
CA SER A 121 -4.99 13.87 11.66
C SER A 121 -5.40 15.28 12.07
N TRP A 122 -4.47 16.24 12.08
CA TRP A 122 -4.78 17.65 12.32
C TRP A 122 -5.61 18.30 11.20
N MET A 123 -5.37 17.92 9.94
CA MET A 123 -6.16 18.41 8.81
C MET A 123 -7.62 17.93 8.87
N PHE A 124 -7.83 16.66 9.31
CA PHE A 124 -9.17 16.05 9.43
C PHE A 124 -9.87 16.34 10.78
N ASP A 125 -9.16 16.94 11.73
CA ASP A 125 -9.76 17.34 13.01
C ASP A 125 -10.99 18.23 12.82
N SER A 126 -11.87 18.25 13.81
CA SER A 126 -13.08 19.08 13.79
C SER A 126 -12.79 20.58 13.60
N ARG A 127 -11.64 21.04 14.09
CA ARG A 127 -11.12 22.40 13.92
C ARG A 127 -10.06 22.51 12.82
N GLY A 128 -9.81 21.43 12.09
CA GLY A 128 -8.78 21.33 11.07
C GLY A 128 -9.13 22.04 9.77
N LEU A 129 -8.10 22.17 8.91
CA LEU A 129 -8.23 22.91 7.64
C LEU A 129 -9.36 22.40 6.74
N ILE A 130 -9.57 21.08 6.69
CA ILE A 130 -10.60 20.48 5.82
C ILE A 130 -11.98 20.90 6.29
N ASN A 131 -12.29 20.78 7.58
CA ASN A 131 -13.57 21.20 8.14
C ASN A 131 -13.79 22.72 7.98
N GLN A 132 -12.77 23.52 8.26
CA GLN A 132 -12.88 24.99 8.07
C GLN A 132 -13.14 25.36 6.60
N SER A 133 -12.45 24.71 5.67
CA SER A 133 -12.65 24.95 4.23
C SER A 133 -14.05 24.55 3.77
N LEU A 134 -14.58 23.42 4.24
CA LEU A 134 -15.94 22.96 3.92
C LEU A 134 -17.01 23.91 4.46
N GLN A 135 -16.82 24.42 5.69
CA GLN A 135 -17.72 25.43 6.28
C GLN A 135 -17.65 26.75 5.54
N TRP A 136 -16.45 27.21 5.18
CA TRP A 136 -16.27 28.47 4.42
C TRP A 136 -16.89 28.39 3.04
N MET A 137 -16.83 27.21 2.37
CA MET A 137 -17.52 27.00 1.08
C MET A 137 -19.03 26.80 1.23
N GLY A 138 -19.58 26.77 2.45
CA GLY A 138 -21.00 26.53 2.70
C GLY A 138 -21.44 25.09 2.46
N ALA A 139 -20.50 24.16 2.32
CA ALA A 139 -20.81 22.75 2.08
C ALA A 139 -21.35 22.04 3.34
N THR A 140 -21.06 22.56 4.52
CA THR A 140 -21.54 22.02 5.81
C THR A 140 -21.73 23.15 6.83
N SER A 141 -22.76 23.05 7.66
CA SER A 141 -23.05 23.99 8.75
C SER A 141 -22.36 23.63 10.07
N SER A 142 -21.88 22.38 10.21
CA SER A 142 -21.23 21.88 11.41
C SER A 142 -19.98 21.05 11.04
N PRO A 143 -18.98 20.95 11.94
CA PRO A 143 -17.81 20.13 11.69
C PRO A 143 -18.18 18.66 11.48
N ILE A 144 -17.59 18.04 10.46
CA ILE A 144 -17.75 16.62 10.20
C ILE A 144 -16.74 15.85 11.05
N PRO A 145 -17.17 14.87 11.87
CA PRO A 145 -16.27 14.04 12.69
C PRO A 145 -15.59 12.95 11.83
N PHE A 146 -14.61 13.34 11.02
CA PHE A 146 -13.94 12.44 10.10
C PHE A 146 -13.21 11.28 10.78
N LEU A 147 -12.62 11.53 11.95
CA LEU A 147 -11.77 10.57 12.65
C LEU A 147 -12.52 9.72 13.69
N VAL A 148 -13.81 10.00 13.92
CA VAL A 148 -14.64 9.30 14.92
C VAL A 148 -15.50 8.21 14.29
N ASP A 149 -15.98 8.46 13.06
CA ASP A 149 -16.82 7.52 12.33
C ASP A 149 -15.97 6.52 11.53
N ARG A 150 -16.29 5.22 11.65
CA ARG A 150 -15.55 4.12 11.01
C ARG A 150 -15.34 4.34 9.50
N TRP A 151 -16.40 4.65 8.77
CA TRP A 151 -16.35 4.76 7.32
C TRP A 151 -15.64 6.03 6.85
N LYS A 152 -15.80 7.12 7.57
CA LYS A 152 -15.11 8.37 7.28
C LYS A 152 -13.62 8.24 7.56
N LEU A 153 -13.25 7.62 8.68
CA LEU A 153 -11.86 7.32 9.04
C LEU A 153 -11.20 6.41 7.99
N LEU A 154 -11.91 5.38 7.51
CA LEU A 154 -11.44 4.53 6.43
C LEU A 154 -11.19 5.34 5.16
N GLY A 155 -12.11 6.25 4.80
CA GLY A 155 -11.93 7.18 3.68
C GLY A 155 -10.71 8.08 3.83
N CYS A 156 -10.48 8.63 5.03
CA CYS A 156 -9.28 9.42 5.35
C CYS A 156 -7.99 8.61 5.19
N ALA A 157 -7.97 7.37 5.67
CA ALA A 157 -6.83 6.47 5.53
C ALA A 157 -6.55 6.13 4.07
N ILE A 158 -7.59 5.83 3.28
CA ILE A 158 -7.46 5.58 1.83
C ILE A 158 -6.89 6.82 1.13
N LEU A 159 -7.41 8.00 1.41
CA LEU A 159 -6.95 9.25 0.78
C LEU A 159 -5.48 9.53 1.11
N LEU A 160 -5.07 9.36 2.36
CA LEU A 160 -3.68 9.49 2.81
C LEU A 160 -2.78 8.50 2.06
N THR A 161 -3.17 7.22 2.01
CA THR A 161 -2.39 6.16 1.38
C THR A 161 -2.28 6.37 -0.12
N VAL A 162 -3.37 6.75 -0.78
CA VAL A 162 -3.36 7.05 -2.22
C VAL A 162 -2.43 8.23 -2.49
N TRP A 163 -2.58 9.34 -1.78
CA TRP A 163 -1.72 10.51 -1.94
C TRP A 163 -0.23 10.17 -1.73
N LYS A 164 0.10 9.41 -0.70
CA LYS A 164 1.47 9.00 -0.40
C LYS A 164 2.02 8.01 -1.44
N GLY A 165 1.18 7.08 -1.92
CA GLY A 165 1.58 6.03 -2.85
C GLY A 165 1.69 6.47 -4.31
N LEU A 166 1.02 7.56 -4.72
CA LEU A 166 0.98 8.02 -6.11
C LEU A 166 2.36 8.14 -6.75
N GLY A 167 3.31 8.78 -6.08
CA GLY A 167 4.65 9.02 -6.61
C GLY A 167 5.46 7.74 -6.76
N TYR A 168 5.35 6.81 -5.81
CA TYR A 168 6.08 5.54 -5.85
C TYR A 168 5.66 4.70 -7.06
N TYR A 169 4.37 4.44 -7.19
CA TYR A 169 3.85 3.63 -8.30
C TYR A 169 3.95 4.35 -9.65
N MET A 170 3.89 5.68 -9.68
CA MET A 170 4.18 6.48 -10.88
C MET A 170 5.58 6.19 -11.43
N ILE A 171 6.61 6.15 -10.55
CA ILE A 171 7.98 5.87 -11.00
C ILE A 171 8.11 4.43 -11.49
N VAL A 172 7.46 3.46 -10.85
CA VAL A 172 7.44 2.07 -11.33
C VAL A 172 6.82 1.99 -12.73
N TYR A 173 5.71 2.70 -12.97
CA TYR A 173 5.11 2.78 -14.30
C TYR A 173 5.99 3.50 -15.31
N LEU A 174 6.66 4.59 -14.94
CA LEU A 174 7.58 5.29 -15.85
C LEU A 174 8.73 4.39 -16.30
N ALA A 175 9.27 3.57 -15.38
CA ALA A 175 10.29 2.60 -15.74
C ALA A 175 9.74 1.50 -16.68
N ALA A 176 8.51 1.04 -16.44
CA ALA A 176 7.86 0.05 -17.29
C ALA A 176 7.52 0.60 -18.68
N LEU A 177 6.98 1.82 -18.75
CA LEU A 177 6.66 2.50 -20.01
C LEU A 177 7.92 2.72 -20.86
N GLY A 178 9.05 3.08 -20.24
CA GLY A 178 10.33 3.24 -20.93
C GLY A 178 10.90 1.94 -21.51
N ASN A 179 10.40 0.78 -21.11
CA ASN A 179 10.78 -0.53 -21.65
C ASN A 179 9.82 -1.04 -22.75
N VAL A 180 8.73 -0.33 -23.04
CA VAL A 180 7.85 -0.66 -24.16
C VAL A 180 8.54 -0.21 -25.45
N ASP A 181 8.71 -1.16 -26.38
CA ASP A 181 9.41 -0.88 -27.64
C ASP A 181 8.65 0.17 -28.46
N HIS A 182 9.38 1.20 -28.87
CA HIS A 182 8.83 2.29 -29.68
C HIS A 182 8.39 1.81 -31.08
N ASP A 183 9.10 0.82 -31.63
CA ASP A 183 8.79 0.26 -32.94
C ASP A 183 7.41 -0.37 -33.00
N LEU A 184 6.92 -0.94 -31.88
CA LEU A 184 5.55 -1.44 -31.76
C LEU A 184 4.50 -0.32 -31.88
N HIS A 185 4.80 0.85 -31.34
CA HIS A 185 3.92 2.02 -31.46
C HIS A 185 3.91 2.58 -32.88
N GLU A 186 5.06 2.55 -33.57
CA GLU A 186 5.17 3.00 -34.96
C GLU A 186 4.46 2.02 -35.91
N ALA A 187 4.71 0.72 -35.74
CA ALA A 187 4.03 -0.31 -36.53
C ALA A 187 2.50 -0.22 -36.41
N ALA A 188 1.99 -0.12 -35.17
CA ALA A 188 0.55 0.06 -34.94
C ALA A 188 0.01 1.38 -35.54
N ALA A 189 0.83 2.43 -35.61
CA ALA A 189 0.43 3.68 -36.27
C ALA A 189 0.34 3.51 -37.79
N LEU A 190 1.26 2.76 -38.39
CA LEU A 190 1.22 2.43 -39.82
C LEU A 190 0.02 1.58 -40.20
N ASP A 191 -0.42 0.71 -39.28
CA ASP A 191 -1.66 -0.09 -39.39
C ASP A 191 -2.94 0.75 -39.16
N GLY A 192 -2.82 2.07 -38.98
CA GLY A 192 -3.95 2.99 -38.77
C GLY A 192 -4.52 3.01 -37.36
N ALA A 193 -3.84 2.42 -36.38
CA ALA A 193 -4.29 2.43 -34.98
C ALA A 193 -4.25 3.83 -34.36
N GLY A 194 -5.39 4.32 -33.88
CA GLY A 194 -5.50 5.57 -33.13
C GLY A 194 -4.81 5.48 -31.75
N THR A 195 -4.68 6.63 -31.09
CA THR A 195 -3.98 6.73 -29.76
C THR A 195 -4.55 5.77 -28.71
N PHE A 196 -5.87 5.67 -28.62
CA PHE A 196 -6.52 4.76 -27.66
C PHE A 196 -6.27 3.29 -28.00
N GLN A 197 -6.29 2.93 -29.30
CA GLN A 197 -5.99 1.56 -29.74
C GLN A 197 -4.54 1.17 -29.44
N ARG A 198 -3.58 2.07 -29.68
CA ARG A 198 -2.17 1.87 -29.31
C ARG A 198 -1.99 1.74 -27.81
N PHE A 199 -2.64 2.58 -27.02
CA PHE A 199 -2.63 2.46 -25.56
C PHE A 199 -3.13 1.10 -25.10
N ARG A 200 -4.29 0.66 -25.60
CA ARG A 200 -4.93 -0.60 -25.18
C ARG A 200 -4.18 -1.84 -25.69
N ASN A 201 -3.64 -1.81 -26.91
CA ASN A 201 -3.11 -3.00 -27.60
C ASN A 201 -1.58 -3.10 -27.55
N VAL A 202 -0.86 -2.00 -27.26
CA VAL A 202 0.60 -1.97 -27.16
C VAL A 202 1.02 -1.60 -25.74
N THR A 203 0.61 -0.41 -25.24
CA THR A 203 1.06 0.07 -23.92
C THR A 203 0.62 -0.85 -22.78
N ILE A 204 -0.67 -1.11 -22.65
CA ILE A 204 -1.21 -1.93 -21.53
C ILE A 204 -0.61 -3.33 -21.51
N PRO A 205 -0.55 -4.09 -22.62
CA PRO A 205 0.12 -5.39 -22.65
C PRO A 205 1.60 -5.30 -22.29
N GLY A 206 2.32 -4.27 -22.78
CA GLY A 206 3.74 -4.07 -22.51
C GLY A 206 4.07 -3.80 -21.04
N ILE A 207 3.21 -3.07 -20.33
CA ILE A 207 3.37 -2.77 -18.89
C ILE A 207 2.66 -3.77 -17.98
N ARG A 208 2.00 -4.79 -18.50
CA ARG A 208 1.22 -5.77 -17.71
C ARG A 208 2.02 -6.40 -16.57
N PRO A 209 3.30 -6.80 -16.74
CA PRO A 209 4.10 -7.33 -15.63
C PRO A 209 4.24 -6.34 -14.47
N ALA A 210 4.45 -5.05 -14.79
CA ALA A 210 4.53 -4.00 -13.77
C ALA A 210 3.17 -3.76 -13.08
N MET A 211 2.06 -3.82 -13.82
CA MET A 211 0.71 -3.73 -13.23
C MET A 211 0.46 -4.86 -12.22
N VAL A 212 0.80 -6.10 -12.57
CA VAL A 212 0.65 -7.25 -11.67
C VAL A 212 1.52 -7.08 -10.42
N LEU A 213 2.77 -6.63 -10.59
CA LEU A 213 3.65 -6.34 -9.46
C LEU A 213 3.07 -5.25 -8.55
N ILE A 214 2.57 -4.16 -9.11
CA ILE A 214 1.96 -3.06 -8.37
C ILE A 214 0.74 -3.55 -7.58
N ILE A 215 -0.16 -4.31 -8.21
CA ILE A 215 -1.33 -4.89 -7.53
C ILE A 215 -0.91 -5.78 -6.36
N ALA A 216 0.09 -6.64 -6.56
CA ALA A 216 0.61 -7.51 -5.51
C ALA A 216 1.20 -6.69 -4.34
N LEU A 217 2.00 -5.65 -4.64
CA LEU A 217 2.57 -4.76 -3.62
C LEU A 217 1.49 -4.01 -2.84
N ILE A 218 0.45 -3.51 -3.51
CA ILE A 218 -0.68 -2.83 -2.86
C ILE A 218 -1.43 -3.79 -1.95
N ALA A 219 -1.72 -5.00 -2.43
CA ALA A 219 -2.42 -6.01 -1.64
C ALA A 219 -1.65 -6.37 -0.36
N VAL A 220 -0.35 -6.67 -0.46
CA VAL A 220 0.50 -6.99 0.68
C VAL A 220 0.62 -5.80 1.64
N SER A 221 0.87 -4.59 1.12
CA SER A 221 1.01 -3.39 1.96
C SER A 221 -0.31 -3.02 2.64
N GLY A 222 -1.43 -3.15 1.92
CA GLY A 222 -2.76 -2.85 2.43
C GLY A 222 -3.22 -3.79 3.54
N MET A 223 -2.85 -5.07 3.48
CA MET A 223 -3.11 -6.02 4.57
C MET A 223 -2.29 -5.73 5.85
N ARG A 224 -1.24 -4.92 5.74
CA ARG A 224 -0.35 -4.53 6.84
C ARG A 224 -0.56 -3.10 7.29
N ILE A 225 -1.67 -2.46 6.88
CA ILE A 225 -1.98 -1.09 7.30
C ILE A 225 -2.29 -1.05 8.79
N PHE A 226 -1.39 -0.45 9.53
CA PHE A 226 -1.49 -0.31 10.98
C PHE A 226 -1.11 1.11 11.41
N SER A 227 0.09 1.54 11.03
CA SER A 227 0.69 2.79 11.52
C SER A 227 -0.15 4.01 11.19
N GLU A 228 -0.70 4.07 9.98
CA GLU A 228 -1.55 5.16 9.51
C GLU A 228 -2.81 5.28 10.36
N LEU A 229 -3.51 4.16 10.57
CA LEU A 229 -4.74 4.15 11.35
C LEU A 229 -4.49 4.41 12.83
N TYR A 230 -3.44 3.82 13.38
CA TYR A 230 -3.05 4.02 14.78
C TYR A 230 -2.77 5.51 15.07
N VAL A 231 -2.01 6.18 14.20
CA VAL A 231 -1.71 7.60 14.37
C VAL A 231 -2.92 8.48 14.11
N LEU A 232 -3.73 8.19 13.06
CA LEU A 232 -4.96 8.95 12.76
C LEU A 232 -5.96 8.91 13.92
N THR A 233 -5.98 7.82 14.69
CA THR A 233 -6.88 7.65 15.85
C THR A 233 -6.26 8.01 17.19
N ASN A 234 -5.07 8.64 17.20
CA ASN A 234 -4.30 8.94 18.41
C ASN A 234 -4.10 7.72 19.33
N GLY A 235 -3.90 6.55 18.73
CA GLY A 235 -3.67 5.29 19.45
C GLY A 235 -4.91 4.63 20.05
N THR A 236 -6.11 5.18 19.85
CA THR A 236 -7.34 4.62 20.41
C THR A 236 -7.97 3.51 19.57
N GLY A 237 -7.43 3.29 18.35
CA GLY A 237 -7.94 2.27 17.43
C GLY A 237 -9.24 2.62 16.71
N GLY A 238 -9.94 3.67 17.13
CA GLY A 238 -11.24 4.09 16.59
C GLY A 238 -12.37 3.07 16.80
N PRO A 239 -13.63 3.47 16.88
CA PRO A 239 -14.76 2.57 17.07
C PRO A 239 -14.91 1.63 15.85
N GLY A 240 -14.71 0.34 16.06
CA GLY A 240 -14.89 -0.70 15.05
C GLY A 240 -13.77 -0.80 14.00
N LEU A 241 -12.63 -0.14 14.19
CA LEU A 241 -11.40 -0.24 13.40
C LEU A 241 -10.25 -0.86 14.22
N SER A 242 -10.55 -1.70 15.18
CA SER A 242 -9.50 -2.49 15.82
C SER A 242 -8.90 -3.44 14.79
N LEU A 243 -7.90 -2.96 14.05
CA LEU A 243 -7.00 -3.77 13.22
C LEU A 243 -5.97 -4.50 14.09
N ILE A 244 -6.12 -4.40 15.41
CA ILE A 244 -5.23 -4.95 16.40
C ILE A 244 -6.04 -5.74 17.41
N HIS A 245 -6.25 -6.99 17.11
CA HIS A 245 -6.40 -8.04 18.07
C HIS A 245 -5.36 -9.10 17.75
N ILE A 246 -4.21 -8.93 18.32
CA ILE A 246 -3.25 -10.02 18.55
C ILE A 246 -2.78 -9.89 19.99
#